data_282d1b68cdf55bfadf529598d8097c26
#
_entry.id   282d1b68cdf55bfadf529598d8097c26
#
_cell.length_a   1.000
_cell.length_b   1.000
_cell.length_c   1.000
_cell.angle_alpha   90.00
_cell.angle_beta   90.00
_cell.angle_gamma   90.00
#
_symmetry.space_group_name_H-M   'P 1'
#
loop_
_entity.id
_entity.type
_entity.pdbx_description
1 polymer ?
#
loop_
_entity_poly.entity_id
_entity_poly.type
_entity_poly.pdbx_seq_one_letter_code
_entity_poly.pdbx_strand_id
1 'polypeptide(L)'
;MKKIFFTLAVMLFGFSAFAQKTGNLLNNYIQVKNALVNSDSKAATAAINAFYVAVKGGDNFVQKTDLLKATEKLSKAGSHLEKQRTAFNEVSTVLWKLVKNADNINSPVYYQFCPMKKAHWLSTEKEIKNPYYGSSMLTCGKVVETRFLK
;
A
#
# COMPACT_ATOMS: atom_id res chain seq x y z
N MET A 1 0.92 -40.60 34.81
CA MET A 1 0.16 -39.37 34.72
C MET A 1 1.05 -38.15 34.50
N LYS A 2 1.86 -38.15 33.44
CA LYS A 2 2.77 -37.00 33.10
C LYS A 2 2.93 -36.85 31.60
N LYS A 3 1.84 -36.84 30.79
CA LYS A 3 1.92 -36.68 29.32
C LYS A 3 0.78 -35.87 28.68
N ILE A 4 0.12 -34.94 29.39
CA ILE A 4 -1.03 -34.18 28.84
C ILE A 4 -0.79 -32.66 28.84
N PHE A 5 0.41 -32.14 29.00
CA PHE A 5 0.65 -30.69 29.08
C PHE A 5 1.42 -30.09 27.90
N PHE A 6 1.55 -30.79 26.77
CA PHE A 6 2.38 -30.26 25.64
C PHE A 6 1.62 -29.95 24.37
N THR A 7 0.29 -30.02 24.37
CA THR A 7 -0.50 -29.86 23.10
C THR A 7 -1.29 -28.55 23.00
N LEU A 8 -1.16 -27.62 23.95
CA LEU A 8 -1.96 -26.39 23.93
C LEU A 8 -1.16 -25.11 23.58
N ALA A 9 0.12 -25.21 23.27
CA ALA A 9 0.97 -24.04 23.00
C ALA A 9 1.13 -23.71 21.51
N VAL A 10 0.59 -24.49 20.58
CA VAL A 10 0.85 -24.31 19.13
C VAL A 10 -0.22 -23.51 18.38
N MET A 11 -1.37 -23.22 19.00
CA MET A 11 -2.48 -22.56 18.30
C MET A 11 -2.52 -21.02 18.39
N LEU A 12 -1.57 -20.36 19.00
CA LEU A 12 -1.58 -18.88 19.15
C LEU A 12 -0.66 -18.11 18.21
N PHE A 13 0.10 -18.78 17.35
CA PHE A 13 1.06 -18.12 16.46
C PHE A 13 0.53 -17.80 15.05
N GLY A 14 -0.67 -18.25 14.67
CA GLY A 14 -1.19 -18.11 13.30
C GLY A 14 -1.73 -16.73 12.96
N PHE A 15 -2.17 -15.92 13.92
CA PHE A 15 -2.87 -14.66 13.64
C PHE A 15 -1.95 -13.44 13.51
N SER A 16 -0.81 -13.43 14.16
CA SER A 16 0.13 -12.29 14.12
C SER A 16 0.86 -12.14 12.77
N ALA A 17 1.08 -13.23 12.04
CA ALA A 17 1.83 -13.20 10.78
C ALA A 17 1.06 -12.50 9.65
N PHE A 18 -0.27 -12.63 9.62
CA PHE A 18 -1.10 -12.02 8.57
C PHE A 18 -1.20 -10.49 8.72
N ALA A 19 -1.31 -10.02 9.93
CA ALA A 19 -1.35 -8.61 10.28
C ALA A 19 -0.07 -7.87 9.93
N GLN A 20 1.07 -8.46 10.25
CA GLN A 20 2.39 -7.91 9.97
C GLN A 20 2.63 -7.78 8.45
N LYS A 21 2.03 -8.65 7.65
CA LYS A 21 2.20 -8.66 6.18
C LYS A 21 1.44 -7.54 5.47
N THR A 22 0.18 -7.27 5.85
CA THR A 22 -0.58 -6.15 5.25
C THR A 22 0.04 -4.81 5.64
N GLY A 23 0.52 -4.67 6.89
CA GLY A 23 1.26 -3.49 7.33
C GLY A 23 2.55 -3.28 6.52
N ASN A 24 3.30 -4.34 6.24
CA ASN A 24 4.51 -4.27 5.42
C ASN A 24 4.20 -3.86 3.97
N LEU A 25 3.13 -4.40 3.36
CA LEU A 25 2.69 -3.97 2.03
C LEU A 25 2.32 -2.48 2.01
N LEU A 26 1.56 -2.03 3.01
CA LEU A 26 1.21 -0.63 3.16
C LEU A 26 2.46 0.25 3.30
N ASN A 27 3.42 -0.14 4.14
CA ASN A 27 4.67 0.60 4.34
C ASN A 27 5.47 0.72 3.04
N ASN A 28 5.61 -0.37 2.27
CA ASN A 28 6.28 -0.32 0.96
C ASN A 28 5.54 0.59 -0.01
N TYR A 29 4.22 0.53 -0.05
CA TYR A 29 3.40 1.43 -0.86
C TYR A 29 3.59 2.91 -0.46
N ILE A 30 3.65 3.22 0.83
CA ILE A 30 3.87 4.59 1.32
C ILE A 30 5.24 5.13 0.87
N GLN A 31 6.28 4.29 0.78
CA GLN A 31 7.57 4.70 0.21
C GLN A 31 7.43 5.11 -1.26
N VAL A 32 6.67 4.35 -2.07
CA VAL A 32 6.37 4.72 -3.46
C VAL A 32 5.64 6.06 -3.51
N LYS A 33 4.57 6.21 -2.72
CA LYS A 33 3.80 7.47 -2.63
C LYS A 33 4.71 8.66 -2.30
N ASN A 34 5.57 8.54 -1.32
CA ASN A 34 6.46 9.62 -0.88
C ASN A 34 7.47 10.01 -1.96
N ALA A 35 8.05 9.05 -2.67
CA ALA A 35 8.95 9.32 -3.79
C ALA A 35 8.23 10.06 -4.94
N LEU A 36 6.98 9.67 -5.25
CA LEU A 36 6.17 10.35 -6.27
C LEU A 36 5.77 11.77 -5.84
N VAL A 37 5.45 12.00 -4.55
CA VAL A 37 5.21 13.33 -3.98
C VAL A 37 6.45 14.23 -4.17
N ASN A 38 7.64 13.69 -3.94
CA ASN A 38 8.90 14.41 -4.11
C ASN A 38 9.35 14.55 -5.58
N SER A 39 8.59 13.98 -6.53
CA SER A 39 8.94 13.94 -7.96
C SER A 39 10.31 13.26 -8.23
N ASP A 40 10.73 12.37 -7.34
CA ASP A 40 11.97 11.61 -7.45
C ASP A 40 11.71 10.26 -8.15
N SER A 41 11.86 10.24 -9.47
CA SER A 41 11.61 9.05 -10.27
C SER A 41 12.57 7.90 -9.99
N LYS A 42 13.81 8.21 -9.57
CA LYS A 42 14.81 7.20 -9.22
C LYS A 42 14.48 6.53 -7.89
N ALA A 43 14.17 7.31 -6.87
CA ALA A 43 13.71 6.79 -5.59
C ALA A 43 12.38 6.02 -5.75
N ALA A 44 11.46 6.54 -6.59
CA ALA A 44 10.21 5.85 -6.92
C ALA A 44 10.47 4.48 -7.56
N THR A 45 11.40 4.38 -8.51
CA THR A 45 11.77 3.09 -9.15
C THR A 45 12.28 2.08 -8.12
N ALA A 46 13.15 2.50 -7.21
CA ALA A 46 13.66 1.63 -6.15
C ALA A 46 12.53 1.16 -5.21
N ALA A 47 11.66 2.07 -4.79
CA ALA A 47 10.52 1.77 -3.92
C ALA A 47 9.48 0.85 -4.62
N ILE A 48 9.21 1.08 -5.91
CA ILE A 48 8.32 0.24 -6.73
C ILE A 48 8.86 -1.19 -6.81
N ASN A 49 10.15 -1.36 -7.06
CA ASN A 49 10.77 -2.69 -7.13
C ASN A 49 10.68 -3.41 -5.77
N ALA A 50 10.94 -2.73 -4.67
CA ALA A 50 10.79 -3.29 -3.33
C ALA A 50 9.33 -3.70 -3.05
N PHE A 51 8.36 -2.86 -3.43
CA PHE A 51 6.95 -3.16 -3.30
C PHE A 51 6.54 -4.36 -4.16
N TYR A 52 6.99 -4.43 -5.41
CA TYR A 52 6.74 -5.58 -6.30
C TYR A 52 7.24 -6.90 -5.70
N VAL A 53 8.47 -6.91 -5.16
CA VAL A 53 9.04 -8.08 -4.49
C VAL A 53 8.19 -8.47 -3.27
N ALA A 54 7.76 -7.51 -2.46
CA ALA A 54 6.92 -7.75 -1.29
C ALA A 54 5.54 -8.33 -1.67
N VAL A 55 4.91 -7.85 -2.73
CA VAL A 55 3.63 -8.39 -3.23
C VAL A 55 3.81 -9.80 -3.75
N LYS A 56 4.85 -10.04 -4.56
CA LYS A 56 5.15 -11.34 -5.18
C LYS A 56 5.47 -12.42 -4.15
N GLY A 57 6.31 -12.10 -3.17
CA GLY A 57 6.77 -13.01 -2.13
C GLY A 57 5.79 -13.21 -0.97
N GLY A 58 4.73 -12.37 -0.88
CA GLY A 58 3.73 -12.46 0.18
C GLY A 58 2.81 -13.68 0.06
N ASP A 59 2.10 -14.00 1.16
CA ASP A 59 1.09 -15.07 1.17
C ASP A 59 -0.09 -14.74 0.28
N ASN A 60 -0.96 -15.73 0.06
CA ASN A 60 -2.19 -15.56 -0.71
C ASN A 60 -3.22 -14.73 0.07
N PHE A 61 -3.81 -13.76 -0.59
CA PHE A 61 -4.95 -12.97 -0.16
C PHE A 61 -5.85 -12.68 -1.38
N VAL A 62 -7.09 -12.31 -1.14
CA VAL A 62 -8.12 -12.19 -2.21
C VAL A 62 -7.66 -11.27 -3.35
N GLN A 63 -7.02 -10.14 -3.05
CA GLN A 63 -6.59 -9.16 -4.05
C GLN A 63 -5.18 -9.41 -4.60
N LYS A 64 -4.50 -10.51 -4.23
CA LYS A 64 -3.08 -10.72 -4.59
C LYS A 64 -2.83 -10.69 -6.09
N THR A 65 -3.64 -11.39 -6.87
CA THR A 65 -3.48 -11.46 -8.32
C THR A 65 -3.63 -10.09 -8.97
N ASP A 66 -4.64 -9.31 -8.55
CA ASP A 66 -4.88 -7.98 -9.10
C ASP A 66 -3.79 -7.00 -8.66
N LEU A 67 -3.38 -7.07 -7.40
CA LEU A 67 -2.30 -6.23 -6.88
C LEU A 67 -0.97 -6.53 -7.57
N LEU A 68 -0.67 -7.81 -7.81
CA LEU A 68 0.54 -8.22 -8.52
C LEU A 68 0.56 -7.68 -9.96
N LYS A 69 -0.55 -7.82 -10.70
CA LYS A 69 -0.67 -7.27 -12.06
C LYS A 69 -0.51 -5.74 -12.08
N ALA A 70 -1.18 -5.04 -11.17
CA ALA A 70 -1.08 -3.58 -11.09
C ALA A 70 0.35 -3.13 -10.73
N THR A 71 1.01 -3.82 -9.81
CA THR A 71 2.38 -3.50 -9.38
C THR A 71 3.41 -3.86 -10.47
N GLU A 72 3.19 -4.95 -11.22
CA GLU A 72 4.01 -5.28 -12.38
C GLU A 72 3.92 -4.20 -13.47
N LYS A 73 2.71 -3.72 -13.77
CA LYS A 73 2.49 -2.61 -14.70
C LYS A 73 3.20 -1.33 -14.24
N LEU A 74 3.12 -1.03 -12.93
CA LEU A 74 3.83 0.09 -12.33
C LEU A 74 5.35 -0.07 -12.45
N SER A 75 5.89 -1.27 -12.21
CA SER A 75 7.32 -1.58 -12.37
C SER A 75 7.81 -1.39 -13.82
N LYS A 76 6.98 -1.72 -14.81
CA LYS A 76 7.29 -1.51 -16.24
C LYS A 76 7.37 -0.04 -16.65
N ALA A 77 6.91 0.89 -15.82
CA ALA A 77 7.06 2.33 -16.06
C ALA A 77 8.53 2.79 -16.00
N GLY A 78 9.44 1.97 -15.41
CA GLY A 78 10.85 2.30 -15.26
C GLY A 78 11.01 3.63 -14.50
N SER A 79 11.94 4.47 -14.94
CA SER A 79 12.23 5.79 -14.33
C SER A 79 11.41 6.95 -14.90
N HIS A 80 10.35 6.65 -15.66
CA HIS A 80 9.49 7.68 -16.24
C HIS A 80 8.40 8.15 -15.25
N LEU A 81 8.61 9.29 -14.60
CA LEU A 81 7.75 9.80 -13.52
C LEU A 81 6.26 9.84 -13.88
N GLU A 82 5.89 10.35 -15.06
CA GLU A 82 4.49 10.43 -15.47
C GLU A 82 3.86 9.05 -15.72
N LYS A 83 4.63 8.10 -16.24
CA LYS A 83 4.16 6.71 -16.38
C LYS A 83 4.00 6.04 -15.02
N GLN A 84 4.92 6.28 -14.08
CA GLN A 84 4.82 5.82 -12.69
C GLN A 84 3.54 6.35 -12.04
N ARG A 85 3.28 7.65 -12.15
CA ARG A 85 2.06 8.31 -11.64
C ARG A 85 0.80 7.73 -12.24
N THR A 86 0.76 7.55 -13.55
CA THR A 86 -0.42 6.98 -14.24
C THR A 86 -0.73 5.56 -13.77
N ALA A 87 0.28 4.70 -13.63
CA ALA A 87 0.10 3.31 -13.19
C ALA A 87 -0.20 3.21 -11.67
N PHE A 88 0.21 4.19 -10.87
CA PHE A 88 0.07 4.19 -9.42
C PHE A 88 -1.39 4.20 -8.94
N ASN A 89 -2.31 4.80 -9.70
CA ASN A 89 -3.73 4.83 -9.36
C ASN A 89 -4.36 3.43 -9.28
N GLU A 90 -4.02 2.54 -10.20
CA GLU A 90 -4.54 1.16 -10.21
C GLU A 90 -4.06 0.41 -8.97
N VAL A 91 -2.78 0.52 -8.63
CA VAL A 91 -2.21 -0.06 -7.41
C VAL A 91 -2.93 0.47 -6.17
N SER A 92 -3.15 1.78 -6.10
CA SER A 92 -3.83 2.44 -4.98
C SER A 92 -5.26 1.91 -4.79
N THR A 93 -6.00 1.77 -5.89
CA THR A 93 -7.39 1.28 -5.86
C THR A 93 -7.46 -0.17 -5.38
N VAL A 94 -6.57 -1.03 -5.85
CA VAL A 94 -6.55 -2.45 -5.44
C VAL A 94 -6.07 -2.59 -3.99
N LEU A 95 -5.02 -1.87 -3.62
CA LEU A 95 -4.50 -1.91 -2.25
C LEU A 95 -5.52 -1.39 -1.23
N TRP A 96 -6.34 -0.40 -1.59
CA TRP A 96 -7.41 0.09 -0.70
C TRP A 96 -8.42 -1.01 -0.36
N LYS A 97 -8.80 -1.86 -1.31
CA LYS A 97 -9.72 -2.99 -1.06
C LYS A 97 -9.15 -3.97 -0.03
N LEU A 98 -7.85 -4.18 -0.01
CA LEU A 98 -7.18 -4.99 1.00
C LEU A 98 -7.13 -4.27 2.35
N VAL A 99 -6.65 -3.04 2.37
CA VAL A 99 -6.36 -2.27 3.60
C VAL A 99 -7.63 -1.94 4.38
N LYS A 100 -8.72 -1.55 3.69
CA LYS A 100 -9.96 -1.15 4.38
C LYS A 100 -10.61 -2.28 5.17
N ASN A 101 -10.37 -3.53 4.79
CA ASN A 101 -10.90 -4.73 5.44
C ASN A 101 -9.90 -5.43 6.37
N ALA A 102 -8.67 -4.93 6.47
CA ALA A 102 -7.64 -5.53 7.32
C ALA A 102 -7.85 -5.15 8.80
N ASP A 103 -7.82 -6.15 9.69
CA ASP A 103 -8.11 -5.91 11.12
C ASP A 103 -6.91 -5.36 11.90
N ASN A 104 -5.69 -5.53 11.42
CA ASN A 104 -4.46 -5.33 12.22
C ASN A 104 -3.50 -4.30 11.59
N ILE A 105 -4.00 -3.15 11.15
CA ILE A 105 -3.17 -1.99 10.81
C ILE A 105 -3.24 -1.03 11.98
N ASN A 106 -2.09 -0.72 12.57
CA ASN A 106 -1.97 0.03 13.83
C ASN A 106 -2.00 1.56 13.67
N SER A 107 -2.48 2.05 12.52
CA SER A 107 -2.62 3.47 12.24
C SER A 107 -3.86 3.74 11.40
N PRO A 108 -4.48 4.92 11.50
CA PRO A 108 -5.49 5.34 10.55
C PRO A 108 -4.92 5.33 9.12
N VAL A 109 -5.75 4.94 8.15
CA VAL A 109 -5.40 5.04 6.73
C VAL A 109 -6.45 5.85 6.01
N TYR A 110 -6.01 6.88 5.31
CA TYR A 110 -6.83 7.82 4.58
C TYR A 110 -6.80 7.48 3.09
N TYR A 111 -7.95 7.25 2.50
CA TYR A 111 -8.10 7.13 1.04
C TYR A 111 -8.38 8.52 0.50
N GLN A 112 -7.45 9.02 -0.29
CA GLN A 112 -7.43 10.39 -0.78
C GLN A 112 -7.65 10.41 -2.29
N PHE A 113 -8.19 11.51 -2.82
CA PHE A 113 -8.59 11.64 -4.22
C PHE A 113 -8.15 12.98 -4.81
N CYS A 114 -7.56 12.93 -6.00
CA CYS A 114 -7.25 14.09 -6.82
C CYS A 114 -8.31 14.27 -7.92
N PRO A 115 -9.15 15.30 -7.88
CA PRO A 115 -10.18 15.50 -8.90
C PRO A 115 -9.60 15.81 -10.28
N MET A 116 -8.46 16.49 -10.35
CA MET A 116 -7.81 16.86 -11.62
C MET A 116 -7.27 15.64 -12.39
N LYS A 117 -6.69 14.67 -11.68
CA LYS A 117 -6.20 13.41 -12.28
C LYS A 117 -7.25 12.30 -12.23
N LYS A 118 -8.37 12.48 -11.52
CA LYS A 118 -9.38 11.44 -11.26
C LYS A 118 -8.74 10.16 -10.70
N ALA A 119 -7.82 10.34 -9.76
CA ALA A 119 -6.96 9.30 -9.25
C ALA A 119 -6.90 9.32 -7.72
N HIS A 120 -6.70 8.14 -7.13
CA HIS A 120 -6.69 7.92 -5.69
C HIS A 120 -5.31 7.52 -5.19
N TRP A 121 -5.09 7.74 -3.89
CA TRP A 121 -3.95 7.19 -3.16
C TRP A 121 -4.29 6.95 -1.70
N LEU A 122 -3.47 6.14 -1.01
CA LEU A 122 -3.54 5.93 0.42
C LEU A 122 -2.48 6.75 1.13
N SER A 123 -2.82 7.24 2.31
CA SER A 123 -1.88 7.93 3.20
C SER A 123 -2.14 7.53 4.64
N THR A 124 -1.09 7.48 5.46
CA THR A 124 -1.19 7.39 6.92
C THR A 124 -1.32 8.77 7.58
N GLU A 125 -1.20 9.82 6.80
CA GLU A 125 -1.38 11.22 7.20
C GLU A 125 -2.68 11.77 6.59
N LYS A 126 -3.47 12.49 7.39
CA LYS A 126 -4.68 13.17 6.92
C LYS A 126 -4.39 14.31 5.96
N GLU A 127 -3.22 14.92 6.11
CA GLU A 127 -2.74 15.99 5.26
C GLU A 127 -2.64 15.53 3.80
N ILE A 128 -3.08 16.39 2.88
CA ILE A 128 -3.02 16.11 1.45
C ILE A 128 -1.60 16.40 0.94
N LYS A 129 -0.95 15.34 0.45
CA LYS A 129 0.32 15.40 -0.29
C LYS A 129 0.15 14.61 -1.57
N ASN A 130 -0.17 15.30 -2.66
CA ASN A 130 -0.60 14.69 -3.92
C ASN A 130 0.58 14.06 -4.69
N PRO A 131 0.61 12.71 -4.85
CA PRO A 131 1.68 12.03 -5.57
C PRO A 131 1.64 12.22 -7.09
N TYR A 132 0.47 12.63 -7.63
CA TYR A 132 0.27 12.78 -9.07
C TYR A 132 0.80 14.11 -9.61
N TYR A 133 0.98 15.12 -8.76
CA TYR A 133 1.48 16.44 -9.12
C TYR A 133 2.75 16.84 -8.36
N GLY A 134 2.99 16.25 -7.19
CA GLY A 134 4.09 16.69 -6.34
C GLY A 134 3.98 18.17 -5.97
N SER A 135 5.10 18.88 -5.97
CA SER A 135 5.15 20.29 -5.57
C SER A 135 4.29 21.23 -6.43
N SER A 136 3.95 20.85 -7.67
CA SER A 136 3.15 21.68 -8.58
C SER A 136 1.73 21.91 -8.07
N MET A 137 1.13 20.90 -7.43
CA MET A 137 -0.23 20.98 -6.85
C MET A 137 -0.31 20.07 -5.61
N LEU A 138 0.58 20.27 -4.66
CA LEU A 138 0.81 19.38 -3.52
C LEU A 138 -0.46 19.14 -2.69
N THR A 139 -1.24 20.17 -2.46
CA THR A 139 -2.46 20.12 -1.62
C THR A 139 -3.75 19.90 -2.42
N CYS A 140 -3.64 19.63 -3.73
CA CYS A 140 -4.81 19.34 -4.55
C CYS A 140 -5.35 17.94 -4.26
N GLY A 141 -6.48 17.86 -3.56
CA GLY A 141 -7.13 16.61 -3.22
C GLY A 141 -8.01 16.71 -1.98
N LYS A 142 -8.64 15.60 -1.65
CA LYS A 142 -9.47 15.46 -0.45
C LYS A 142 -9.44 14.03 0.06
N VAL A 143 -9.72 13.84 1.36
CA VAL A 143 -10.01 12.54 1.94
C VAL A 143 -11.41 12.12 1.52
N VAL A 144 -11.57 10.92 0.97
CA VAL A 144 -12.88 10.37 0.53
C VAL A 144 -13.34 9.23 1.41
N GLU A 145 -12.43 8.44 1.96
CA GLU A 145 -12.73 7.41 2.95
C GLU A 145 -11.61 7.38 4.02
N THR A 146 -11.93 6.90 5.20
CA THR A 146 -10.96 6.69 6.28
C THR A 146 -11.19 5.32 6.92
N ARG A 147 -10.13 4.53 7.03
CA ARG A 147 -10.09 3.37 7.89
C ARG A 147 -9.54 3.80 9.24
N PHE A 148 -10.37 3.74 10.26
CA PHE A 148 -9.96 4.00 11.65
C PHE A 148 -9.36 2.73 12.29
N LEU A 149 -8.68 2.92 13.42
CA LEU A 149 -8.31 1.82 14.30
C LEU A 149 -9.58 1.14 14.81
N LYS A 150 -9.59 -0.19 14.80
CA LYS A 150 -10.62 -0.99 15.46
C LYS A 150 -10.17 -1.34 16.88
#